data_939d7971bd524e94ed463f5b1584247b
#
_entry.id   939d7971bd524e94ed463f5b1584247b
#
_cell.length_a   1.000
_cell.length_b   1.000
_cell.length_c   1.000
_cell.angle_alpha   90.00
_cell.angle_beta   90.00
_cell.angle_gamma   90.00
#
_symmetry.space_group_name_H-M   'P 1'
#
loop_
_entity.id
_entity.type
_entity.pdbx_description
1 polymer ?
#
loop_
_entity_poly.entity_id
_entity_poly.type
_entity_poly.pdbx_seq_one_letter_code
_entity_poly.pdbx_strand_id
1 'polypeptide(L)'
;MFVEMHFMCLACGSIMHEVLDCPESYDAAKTSEDSETSITSQVGCPWCKEEHEFIVKNSSSGVLVEASEQARVEWLGGPYMGHSGYEEELAWAIESDPKEPYRIFSEQVHSVAGLLDVDMPENIEFSLHVMLHGHLVAAVEGYLANTFVGLVTASDSLTRKMYETVPELRNKKFDWREVVEQENPAKLAIASYLSDLVFHNLSKVGLMFKSVLGYEFLNVEWLYRAIEVRHDCVHRAGFTKKGQKVSVNRISIDDLRSQVVELVESVEAHAKLVREGKLR
;
A
#
# COMPACT_ATOMS: atom_id res chain seq x y z
N MET A 1 -13.60 -13.61 13.12
CA MET A 1 -13.43 -14.15 11.73
C MET A 1 -13.76 -13.07 10.72
N PHE A 2 -13.26 -13.17 9.49
CA PHE A 2 -13.54 -12.23 8.41
C PHE A 2 -13.68 -12.95 7.07
N VAL A 3 -14.28 -12.28 6.10
CA VAL A 3 -14.34 -12.68 4.69
C VAL A 3 -13.74 -11.58 3.83
N GLU A 4 -13.09 -11.96 2.75
CA GLU A 4 -12.63 -11.05 1.71
C GLU A 4 -13.54 -11.17 0.50
N MET A 5 -13.87 -10.04 -0.13
CA MET A 5 -14.70 -10.07 -1.32
C MET A 5 -14.26 -9.07 -2.37
N HIS A 6 -14.45 -9.41 -3.63
CA HIS A 6 -14.48 -8.45 -4.71
C HIS A 6 -15.94 -8.22 -5.10
N PHE A 7 -16.33 -6.97 -5.18
CA PHE A 7 -17.67 -6.61 -5.64
C PHE A 7 -17.65 -5.48 -6.65
N MET A 8 -18.64 -5.47 -7.51
CA MET A 8 -18.84 -4.41 -8.50
C MET A 8 -19.94 -3.46 -8.00
N CYS A 9 -19.62 -2.16 -7.95
CA CYS A 9 -20.63 -1.11 -7.78
C CYS A 9 -21.39 -0.94 -9.10
N LEU A 10 -22.67 -1.28 -9.13
CA LEU A 10 -23.47 -1.20 -10.34
C LEU A 10 -23.83 0.25 -10.74
N ALA A 11 -23.67 1.23 -9.84
CA ALA A 11 -23.87 2.63 -10.15
C ALA A 11 -22.75 3.23 -11.04
N CYS A 12 -21.48 2.77 -10.88
CA CYS A 12 -20.34 3.31 -11.64
C CYS A 12 -19.50 2.23 -12.35
N GLY A 13 -19.78 0.95 -12.15
CA GLY A 13 -19.06 -0.16 -12.78
C GLY A 13 -17.68 -0.47 -12.20
N SER A 14 -17.27 0.20 -11.11
CA SER A 14 -15.97 -0.06 -10.48
C SER A 14 -15.98 -1.33 -9.65
N ILE A 15 -14.89 -2.10 -9.73
CA ILE A 15 -14.68 -3.30 -8.90
C ILE A 15 -13.82 -2.88 -7.70
N MET A 16 -14.20 -3.36 -6.52
CA MET A 16 -13.56 -3.06 -5.24
C MET A 16 -13.25 -4.34 -4.49
N HIS A 17 -12.19 -4.30 -3.70
CA HIS A 17 -11.86 -5.32 -2.71
C HIS A 17 -12.23 -4.80 -1.33
N GLU A 18 -12.94 -5.62 -0.55
CA GLU A 18 -13.35 -5.30 0.82
C GLU A 18 -13.16 -6.51 1.73
N VAL A 19 -12.94 -6.22 3.00
CA VAL A 19 -12.84 -7.19 4.07
C VAL A 19 -13.99 -6.91 5.03
N LEU A 20 -14.85 -7.91 5.23
CA LEU A 20 -16.01 -7.79 6.10
C LEU A 20 -15.88 -8.72 7.30
N ASP A 21 -16.34 -8.25 8.44
CA ASP A 21 -16.47 -9.12 9.62
C ASP A 21 -17.39 -10.29 9.32
N CYS A 22 -16.98 -11.47 9.76
CA CYS A 22 -17.75 -12.70 9.65
C CYS A 22 -18.08 -13.18 11.06
N PRO A 23 -19.37 -13.29 11.42
CA PRO A 23 -19.75 -13.76 12.75
C PRO A 23 -19.36 -15.22 12.92
N GLU A 24 -19.13 -15.65 14.16
CA GLU A 24 -18.89 -17.05 14.47
C GLU A 24 -20.16 -17.87 14.30
N SER A 25 -20.05 -19.05 13.70
CA SER A 25 -21.18 -20.00 13.63
C SER A 25 -21.36 -20.73 14.98
N TYR A 26 -22.59 -20.96 15.39
CA TYR A 26 -22.91 -21.68 16.63
C TYR A 26 -22.87 -23.20 16.39
N ASP A 27 -21.77 -23.86 16.79
CA ASP A 27 -21.58 -25.32 16.64
C ASP A 27 -22.57 -26.20 17.47
N ALA A 28 -23.32 -25.60 18.39
CA ALA A 28 -24.23 -26.32 19.29
C ALA A 28 -25.65 -26.45 18.74
N ALA A 29 -25.95 -25.94 17.56
CA ALA A 29 -27.28 -25.96 16.99
C ALA A 29 -27.61 -27.31 16.35
N LYS A 30 -28.89 -27.73 16.48
CA LYS A 30 -29.39 -29.04 16.03
C LYS A 30 -29.70 -29.08 14.53
N THR A 31 -29.85 -27.95 13.86
CA THR A 31 -30.11 -27.81 12.42
C THR A 31 -29.26 -26.72 11.80
N SER A 32 -29.07 -26.73 10.47
CA SER A 32 -28.28 -25.74 9.76
C SER A 32 -28.91 -24.33 9.84
N GLU A 33 -30.22 -24.20 9.95
CA GLU A 33 -30.92 -22.92 10.11
C GLU A 33 -30.74 -22.34 11.52
N ASP A 34 -30.67 -23.21 12.56
CA ASP A 34 -30.47 -22.79 13.94
C ASP A 34 -29.02 -22.35 14.23
N SER A 35 -28.05 -22.63 13.33
CA SER A 35 -26.66 -22.28 13.45
C SER A 35 -26.28 -21.01 12.66
N GLU A 36 -27.18 -20.43 11.89
CA GLU A 36 -26.92 -19.24 11.07
C GLU A 36 -26.82 -18.00 11.97
N THR A 37 -25.69 -17.32 11.82
CA THR A 37 -25.43 -16.00 12.40
C THR A 37 -25.21 -15.01 11.27
N SER A 38 -25.58 -13.74 11.46
CA SER A 38 -25.40 -12.72 10.45
C SER A 38 -24.95 -11.39 11.04
N ILE A 39 -24.17 -10.64 10.25
CA ILE A 39 -23.77 -9.27 10.53
C ILE A 39 -23.99 -8.41 9.28
N THR A 40 -24.41 -7.17 9.48
CA THR A 40 -24.62 -6.21 8.39
C THR A 40 -23.48 -5.18 8.38
N SER A 41 -22.89 -4.94 7.21
CA SER A 41 -21.82 -3.98 6.97
C SER A 41 -22.23 -2.97 5.90
N GLN A 42 -21.83 -1.72 6.06
CA GLN A 42 -22.02 -0.65 5.08
C GLN A 42 -20.69 -0.30 4.44
N VAL A 43 -20.62 -0.27 3.11
CA VAL A 43 -19.41 0.04 2.33
C VAL A 43 -19.70 1.13 1.32
N GLY A 44 -19.01 2.26 1.43
CA GLY A 44 -19.14 3.38 0.49
C GLY A 44 -18.23 3.23 -0.73
N CYS A 45 -18.77 3.38 -1.92
CA CYS A 45 -17.98 3.40 -3.14
C CYS A 45 -17.05 4.64 -3.17
N PRO A 46 -15.73 4.50 -3.25
CA PRO A 46 -14.81 5.64 -3.23
C PRO A 46 -14.92 6.55 -4.47
N TRP A 47 -15.43 6.02 -5.59
CA TRP A 47 -15.55 6.76 -6.84
C TRP A 47 -16.86 7.54 -7.00
N CYS A 48 -18.02 6.89 -6.75
CA CYS A 48 -19.32 7.54 -6.94
C CYS A 48 -20.04 7.88 -5.64
N LYS A 49 -19.48 7.50 -4.48
CA LYS A 49 -20.03 7.71 -3.13
C LYS A 49 -21.35 6.98 -2.84
N GLU A 50 -21.73 6.03 -3.71
CA GLU A 50 -22.87 5.16 -3.45
C GLU A 50 -22.57 4.27 -2.24
N GLU A 51 -23.54 4.14 -1.33
CA GLU A 51 -23.48 3.29 -0.14
C GLU A 51 -24.07 1.92 -0.47
N HIS A 52 -23.31 0.86 -0.14
CA HIS A 52 -23.72 -0.53 -0.34
C HIS A 52 -23.86 -1.23 0.99
N GLU A 53 -24.96 -1.97 1.16
CA GLU A 53 -25.17 -2.82 2.32
C GLU A 53 -24.84 -4.27 1.96
N PHE A 54 -24.09 -4.94 2.83
CA PHE A 54 -23.74 -6.35 2.74
C PHE A 54 -24.15 -7.06 4.03
N ILE A 55 -24.81 -8.21 3.88
CA ILE A 55 -25.16 -9.09 5.00
C ILE A 55 -24.30 -10.35 4.89
N VAL A 56 -23.34 -10.49 5.80
CA VAL A 56 -22.51 -11.70 5.91
C VAL A 56 -23.22 -12.69 6.82
N LYS A 57 -23.55 -13.85 6.26
CA LYS A 57 -24.19 -14.97 6.96
C LYS A 57 -23.18 -16.11 7.09
N ASN A 58 -23.02 -16.64 8.30
CA ASN A 58 -22.19 -17.80 8.56
C ASN A 58 -23.02 -18.93 9.18
N SER A 59 -22.93 -20.10 8.59
CA SER A 59 -23.64 -21.29 9.02
C SER A 59 -22.77 -22.54 8.93
N SER A 60 -23.26 -23.67 9.41
CA SER A 60 -22.55 -24.96 9.27
C SER A 60 -22.35 -25.40 7.82
N SER A 61 -23.10 -24.81 6.87
CA SER A 61 -22.95 -25.06 5.41
C SER A 61 -21.96 -24.13 4.72
N GLY A 62 -21.42 -23.13 5.42
CA GLY A 62 -20.46 -22.15 4.89
C GLY A 62 -20.92 -20.72 5.06
N VAL A 63 -20.18 -19.81 4.42
CA VAL A 63 -20.44 -18.37 4.46
C VAL A 63 -21.10 -17.92 3.15
N LEU A 64 -22.11 -17.06 3.31
CA LEU A 64 -22.80 -16.38 2.22
C LEU A 64 -22.77 -14.88 2.46
N VAL A 65 -22.56 -14.10 1.40
CA VAL A 65 -22.67 -12.64 1.43
C VAL A 65 -23.81 -12.22 0.51
N GLU A 66 -24.81 -11.58 1.07
CA GLU A 66 -25.91 -10.95 0.34
C GLU A 66 -25.59 -9.46 0.17
N ALA A 67 -25.71 -8.94 -1.05
CA ALA A 67 -25.42 -7.56 -1.38
C ALA A 67 -26.71 -6.78 -1.68
N SER A 68 -26.71 -5.46 -1.47
CA SER A 68 -27.77 -4.57 -1.93
C SER A 68 -27.96 -4.64 -3.46
N GLU A 69 -29.10 -4.18 -3.97
CA GLU A 69 -29.43 -4.22 -5.41
C GLU A 69 -28.42 -3.45 -6.29
N GLN A 70 -27.67 -2.49 -5.73
CA GLN A 70 -26.65 -1.71 -6.44
C GLN A 70 -25.25 -2.29 -6.35
N ALA A 71 -25.07 -3.48 -5.78
CA ALA A 71 -23.77 -4.15 -5.70
C ALA A 71 -23.88 -5.60 -6.17
N ARG A 72 -22.81 -6.11 -6.79
CA ARG A 72 -22.71 -7.51 -7.18
C ARG A 72 -21.39 -8.10 -6.70
N VAL A 73 -21.46 -9.11 -5.86
CA VAL A 73 -20.28 -9.86 -5.41
C VAL A 73 -19.77 -10.71 -6.57
N GLU A 74 -18.51 -10.47 -6.98
CA GLU A 74 -17.84 -11.18 -8.07
C GLU A 74 -17.00 -12.34 -7.54
N TRP A 75 -16.45 -12.19 -6.35
CA TRP A 75 -15.62 -13.19 -5.68
C TRP A 75 -15.77 -13.07 -4.17
N LEU A 76 -15.78 -14.21 -3.47
CA LEU A 76 -15.82 -14.31 -2.02
C LEU A 76 -14.81 -15.35 -1.55
N GLY A 77 -13.94 -14.96 -0.62
CA GLY A 77 -13.00 -15.84 0.08
C GLY A 77 -13.24 -15.88 1.57
N GLY A 78 -12.83 -16.96 2.20
CA GLY A 78 -12.99 -17.17 3.64
C GLY A 78 -14.06 -18.21 3.98
N PRO A 79 -14.49 -18.33 5.26
CA PRO A 79 -14.08 -17.46 6.37
C PRO A 79 -12.63 -17.72 6.80
N TYR A 80 -11.94 -16.66 7.14
CA TYR A 80 -10.56 -16.72 7.66
C TYR A 80 -10.58 -16.51 9.18
N MET A 81 -9.71 -17.24 9.87
CA MET A 81 -9.45 -17.06 11.30
C MET A 81 -8.26 -16.16 11.49
N GLY A 82 -8.36 -15.17 12.36
CA GLY A 82 -7.26 -14.23 12.63
C GLY A 82 -7.49 -12.85 12.01
N HIS A 83 -6.43 -12.07 11.93
CA HIS A 83 -6.44 -10.75 11.32
C HIS A 83 -6.55 -10.87 9.79
N SER A 84 -7.11 -9.88 9.13
CA SER A 84 -7.11 -9.82 7.66
C SER A 84 -5.68 -9.86 7.13
N GLY A 85 -5.44 -10.36 5.92
CA GLY A 85 -4.12 -10.32 5.30
C GLY A 85 -3.54 -8.89 5.27
N TYR A 86 -4.41 -7.89 5.19
CA TYR A 86 -4.06 -6.49 5.31
C TYR A 86 -3.54 -6.11 6.72
N GLU A 87 -4.15 -6.59 7.80
CA GLU A 87 -3.65 -6.34 9.17
C GLU A 87 -2.33 -7.06 9.44
N GLU A 88 -2.13 -8.26 8.89
CA GLU A 88 -0.86 -8.97 8.94
C GLU A 88 0.25 -8.21 8.17
N GLU A 89 -0.09 -7.65 7.01
CA GLU A 89 0.83 -6.80 6.24
C GLU A 89 1.21 -5.53 7.01
N LEU A 90 0.24 -4.89 7.66
CA LEU A 90 0.49 -3.73 8.51
C LEU A 90 1.32 -4.08 9.76
N ALA A 91 1.03 -5.19 10.41
CA ALA A 91 1.80 -5.67 11.55
C ALA A 91 3.24 -5.97 11.13
N TRP A 92 3.42 -6.65 9.99
CA TRP A 92 4.74 -6.88 9.41
C TRP A 92 5.50 -5.58 9.10
N ALA A 93 4.83 -4.59 8.53
CA ALA A 93 5.45 -3.28 8.25
C ALA A 93 5.90 -2.54 9.52
N ILE A 94 5.21 -2.77 10.64
CA ILE A 94 5.56 -2.19 11.95
C ILE A 94 6.70 -2.96 12.62
N GLU A 95 6.72 -4.30 12.49
CA GLU A 95 7.62 -5.20 13.21
C GLU A 95 8.89 -5.55 12.44
N SER A 96 8.95 -5.26 11.13
CA SER A 96 10.11 -5.59 10.31
C SER A 96 11.39 -4.87 10.75
N ASP A 97 12.53 -5.53 10.48
CA ASP A 97 13.86 -4.95 10.76
C ASP A 97 13.96 -3.57 10.07
N PRO A 98 14.28 -2.51 10.81
CA PRO A 98 14.43 -1.16 10.24
C PRO A 98 15.42 -1.05 9.08
N LYS A 99 16.30 -2.04 8.88
CA LYS A 99 17.26 -2.12 7.76
C LYS A 99 16.72 -2.86 6.54
N GLU A 100 15.61 -3.58 6.71
CA GLU A 100 15.04 -4.41 5.66
C GLU A 100 14.65 -3.61 4.39
N PRO A 101 14.01 -2.43 4.49
CA PRO A 101 13.69 -1.64 3.31
C PRO A 101 14.91 -1.27 2.47
N TYR A 102 16.03 -0.89 3.12
CA TYR A 102 17.27 -0.57 2.44
C TYR A 102 17.94 -1.79 1.81
N ARG A 103 17.91 -2.95 2.49
CA ARG A 103 18.42 -4.21 1.95
C ARG A 103 17.65 -4.63 0.69
N ILE A 104 16.32 -4.62 0.76
CA ILE A 104 15.46 -4.96 -0.38
C ILE A 104 15.74 -4.02 -1.56
N PHE A 105 15.75 -2.71 -1.32
CA PHE A 105 16.06 -1.72 -2.34
C PHE A 105 17.42 -2.00 -3.01
N SER A 106 18.46 -2.22 -2.21
CA SER A 106 19.81 -2.47 -2.71
C SER A 106 19.91 -3.72 -3.58
N GLU A 107 19.23 -4.80 -3.19
CA GLU A 107 19.15 -6.04 -3.97
C GLU A 107 18.45 -5.82 -5.32
N GLN A 108 17.34 -5.06 -5.32
CA GLN A 108 16.59 -4.77 -6.55
C GLN A 108 17.42 -3.91 -7.52
N VAL A 109 18.09 -2.87 -7.02
CA VAL A 109 18.95 -2.00 -7.84
C VAL A 109 20.17 -2.77 -8.39
N HIS A 110 20.74 -3.67 -7.58
CA HIS A 110 21.83 -4.54 -8.04
C HIS A 110 21.35 -5.50 -9.15
N SER A 111 20.16 -6.07 -9.00
CA SER A 111 19.57 -6.95 -10.01
C SER A 111 19.34 -6.22 -11.34
N VAL A 112 18.90 -4.94 -11.30
CA VAL A 112 18.75 -4.11 -12.50
C VAL A 112 20.10 -3.91 -13.20
N ALA A 113 21.20 -3.65 -12.44
CA ALA A 113 22.52 -3.53 -13.02
C ALA A 113 22.95 -4.81 -13.77
N GLY A 114 22.71 -5.98 -13.16
CA GLY A 114 22.98 -7.28 -13.79
C GLY A 114 22.16 -7.51 -15.06
N LEU A 115 20.88 -7.12 -15.06
CA LEU A 115 20.01 -7.24 -16.25
C LEU A 115 20.43 -6.32 -17.40
N LEU A 116 20.97 -5.15 -17.11
CA LEU A 116 21.52 -4.25 -18.14
C LEU A 116 22.75 -4.81 -18.83
N ASP A 117 23.48 -5.74 -18.20
CA ASP A 117 24.66 -6.36 -18.79
C ASP A 117 24.35 -7.61 -19.64
N VAL A 118 23.09 -8.05 -19.63
CA VAL A 118 22.65 -9.19 -20.47
C VAL A 118 22.49 -8.74 -21.91
N ASP A 119 23.12 -9.48 -22.81
CA ASP A 119 22.97 -9.25 -24.25
C ASP A 119 21.60 -9.72 -24.71
N MET A 120 20.79 -8.79 -25.22
CA MET A 120 19.38 -9.03 -25.56
C MET A 120 19.12 -8.79 -27.04
N PRO A 121 18.23 -9.59 -27.66
CA PRO A 121 17.76 -9.29 -29.01
C PRO A 121 17.05 -7.95 -29.08
N GLU A 122 17.32 -7.17 -30.13
CA GLU A 122 16.80 -5.80 -30.32
C GLU A 122 15.27 -5.70 -30.18
N ASN A 123 14.55 -6.75 -30.61
CA ASN A 123 13.08 -6.78 -30.56
C ASN A 123 12.49 -6.88 -29.14
N ILE A 124 13.27 -7.27 -28.13
CA ILE A 124 12.83 -7.35 -26.73
C ILE A 124 13.51 -6.33 -25.81
N GLU A 125 14.60 -5.72 -26.27
CA GLU A 125 15.38 -4.74 -25.51
C GLU A 125 14.52 -3.58 -25.00
N PHE A 126 13.66 -3.02 -25.87
CA PHE A 126 12.74 -1.94 -25.45
C PHE A 126 11.81 -2.38 -24.33
N SER A 127 11.24 -3.59 -24.42
CA SER A 127 10.34 -4.11 -23.37
C SER A 127 11.05 -4.31 -22.05
N LEU A 128 12.32 -4.76 -22.09
CA LEU A 128 13.16 -4.87 -20.90
C LEU A 128 13.37 -3.50 -20.27
N HIS A 129 13.77 -2.48 -21.03
CA HIS A 129 13.99 -1.13 -20.51
C HIS A 129 12.71 -0.52 -19.92
N VAL A 130 11.54 -0.76 -20.52
CA VAL A 130 10.23 -0.36 -19.99
C VAL A 130 9.98 -0.99 -18.62
N MET A 131 10.23 -2.30 -18.48
CA MET A 131 10.08 -3.02 -17.21
C MET A 131 11.07 -2.52 -16.15
N LEU A 132 12.35 -2.33 -16.51
CA LEU A 132 13.38 -1.88 -15.59
C LEU A 132 13.12 -0.46 -15.09
N HIS A 133 12.65 0.45 -15.95
CA HIS A 133 12.25 1.79 -15.52
C HIS A 133 11.14 1.74 -14.47
N GLY A 134 10.06 0.99 -14.76
CA GLY A 134 8.96 0.82 -13.81
C GLY A 134 9.40 0.20 -12.49
N HIS A 135 10.31 -0.78 -12.55
CA HIS A 135 10.85 -1.47 -11.39
C HIS A 135 11.72 -0.55 -10.49
N LEU A 136 12.60 0.26 -11.07
CA LEU A 136 13.43 1.22 -10.31
C LEU A 136 12.57 2.24 -9.55
N VAL A 137 11.54 2.79 -10.21
CA VAL A 137 10.62 3.74 -9.56
C VAL A 137 9.85 3.05 -8.44
N ALA A 138 9.33 1.83 -8.67
CA ALA A 138 8.63 1.07 -7.65
C ALA A 138 9.54 0.71 -6.45
N ALA A 139 10.83 0.41 -6.68
CA ALA A 139 11.79 0.13 -5.63
C ALA A 139 12.02 1.36 -4.72
N VAL A 140 12.10 2.56 -5.30
CA VAL A 140 12.20 3.82 -4.53
C VAL A 140 10.91 4.08 -3.75
N GLU A 141 9.75 3.95 -4.38
CA GLU A 141 8.45 4.16 -3.73
C GLU A 141 8.30 3.21 -2.54
N GLY A 142 8.61 1.94 -2.71
CA GLY A 142 8.57 0.93 -1.64
C GLY A 142 9.56 1.22 -0.52
N TYR A 143 10.80 1.61 -0.85
CA TYR A 143 11.80 2.01 0.14
C TYR A 143 11.32 3.20 0.98
N LEU A 144 10.84 4.27 0.32
CA LEU A 144 10.38 5.49 1.01
C LEU A 144 9.17 5.18 1.91
N ALA A 145 8.21 4.38 1.42
CA ALA A 145 7.04 3.97 2.17
C ALA A 145 7.41 3.19 3.44
N ASN A 146 8.12 2.08 3.28
CA ASN A 146 8.45 1.20 4.39
C ASN A 146 9.40 1.85 5.41
N THR A 147 10.36 2.67 4.95
CA THR A 147 11.24 3.42 5.84
C THR A 147 10.45 4.46 6.65
N PHE A 148 9.52 5.18 6.03
CA PHE A 148 8.70 6.16 6.72
C PHE A 148 7.79 5.50 7.75
N VAL A 149 7.08 4.43 7.36
CA VAL A 149 6.21 3.64 8.27
C VAL A 149 7.02 3.15 9.47
N GLY A 150 8.15 2.47 9.22
CA GLY A 150 8.97 1.91 10.28
C GLY A 150 9.51 2.97 11.26
N LEU A 151 9.96 4.14 10.76
CA LEU A 151 10.43 5.22 11.63
C LEU A 151 9.31 5.82 12.49
N VAL A 152 8.15 6.09 11.89
CA VAL A 152 7.04 6.73 12.59
C VAL A 152 6.42 5.79 13.63
N THR A 153 6.23 4.52 13.30
CA THR A 153 5.62 3.54 14.20
C THR A 153 6.57 3.06 15.31
N ALA A 154 7.88 3.12 15.09
CA ALA A 154 8.88 2.80 16.12
C ALA A 154 9.02 3.90 17.19
N SER A 155 8.50 5.11 16.97
CA SER A 155 8.70 6.26 17.88
C SER A 155 7.38 6.92 18.27
N ASP A 156 7.04 6.90 19.56
CA ASP A 156 5.81 7.55 20.06
C ASP A 156 5.81 9.06 19.81
N SER A 157 6.98 9.71 19.79
CA SER A 157 7.09 11.13 19.46
C SER A 157 6.78 11.40 17.98
N LEU A 158 7.25 10.55 17.05
CA LEU A 158 6.94 10.67 15.62
C LEU A 158 5.50 10.26 15.34
N THR A 159 4.98 9.22 16.00
CA THR A 159 3.56 8.85 15.97
C THR A 159 2.68 10.05 16.32
N ARG A 160 2.97 10.73 17.45
CA ARG A 160 2.24 11.94 17.88
C ARG A 160 2.36 13.06 16.82
N LYS A 161 3.56 13.32 16.33
CA LYS A 161 3.83 14.35 15.34
C LYS A 161 3.06 14.09 14.03
N MET A 162 2.91 12.82 13.65
CA MET A 162 2.09 12.41 12.51
C MET A 162 0.61 12.79 12.70
N TYR A 163 0.03 12.49 13.87
CA TYR A 163 -1.35 12.90 14.21
C TYR A 163 -1.54 14.42 14.26
N GLU A 164 -0.54 15.17 14.69
CA GLU A 164 -0.59 16.63 14.73
C GLU A 164 -0.50 17.25 13.34
N THR A 165 0.22 16.61 12.42
CA THR A 165 0.59 17.16 11.12
C THR A 165 -0.39 16.77 10.01
N VAL A 166 -0.90 15.53 10.02
CA VAL A 166 -1.76 14.98 8.96
C VAL A 166 -3.23 15.21 9.30
N PRO A 167 -3.97 16.03 8.51
CA PRO A 167 -5.35 16.39 8.82
C PRO A 167 -6.29 15.18 8.92
N GLU A 168 -6.09 14.17 8.07
CA GLU A 168 -6.89 12.95 8.02
C GLU A 168 -6.78 12.15 9.33
N LEU A 169 -5.59 12.13 9.93
CA LEU A 169 -5.33 11.41 11.19
C LEU A 169 -5.76 12.24 12.40
N ARG A 170 -5.63 13.56 12.36
CA ARG A 170 -5.95 14.46 13.49
C ARG A 170 -7.36 14.27 14.01
N ASN A 171 -8.31 13.99 13.16
CA ASN A 171 -9.72 13.84 13.48
C ASN A 171 -10.15 12.38 13.66
N LYS A 172 -9.24 11.41 13.51
CA LYS A 172 -9.55 9.99 13.70
C LYS A 172 -9.95 9.75 15.16
N LYS A 173 -11.10 9.13 15.34
CA LYS A 173 -11.58 8.66 16.64
C LYS A 173 -11.41 7.16 16.67
N PHE A 174 -10.92 6.65 17.79
CA PHE A 174 -10.84 5.23 18.05
C PHE A 174 -12.09 4.84 18.87
N ASP A 175 -12.73 3.75 18.50
CA ASP A 175 -13.78 3.21 19.33
C ASP A 175 -13.19 2.42 20.50
N TRP A 176 -14.04 2.10 21.49
CA TRP A 176 -13.58 1.37 22.68
C TRP A 176 -13.07 -0.03 22.35
N ARG A 177 -13.64 -0.70 21.34
CA ARG A 177 -13.21 -2.03 20.89
C ARG A 177 -11.82 -1.98 20.29
N GLU A 178 -11.55 -1.05 19.36
CA GLU A 178 -10.21 -0.85 18.78
C GLU A 178 -9.14 -0.66 19.85
N VAL A 179 -9.46 0.12 20.92
CA VAL A 179 -8.51 0.40 22.00
C VAL A 179 -8.24 -0.83 22.88
N VAL A 180 -9.25 -1.71 23.07
CA VAL A 180 -9.13 -2.88 23.95
C VAL A 180 -8.58 -4.10 23.20
N GLU A 181 -8.95 -4.27 21.93
CA GLU A 181 -8.62 -5.45 21.12
C GLU A 181 -7.29 -5.33 20.39
N GLN A 182 -6.85 -4.10 20.10
CA GLN A 182 -5.60 -3.85 19.38
C GLN A 182 -4.50 -3.35 20.32
N GLU A 183 -3.32 -3.94 20.22
CA GLU A 183 -2.18 -3.58 21.09
C GLU A 183 -1.68 -2.14 20.86
N ASN A 184 -1.79 -1.60 19.63
CA ASN A 184 -1.35 -0.25 19.26
C ASN A 184 -2.24 0.39 18.18
N PRO A 185 -3.51 0.72 18.46
CA PRO A 185 -4.46 1.19 17.44
C PRO A 185 -4.01 2.47 16.72
N ALA A 186 -3.27 3.33 17.42
CA ALA A 186 -2.71 4.54 16.81
C ALA A 186 -1.65 4.23 15.74
N LYS A 187 -0.77 3.27 15.97
CA LYS A 187 0.27 2.86 15.02
C LYS A 187 -0.33 2.12 13.83
N LEU A 188 -1.30 1.24 14.09
CA LEU A 188 -2.05 0.56 13.03
C LEU A 188 -2.80 1.55 12.13
N ALA A 189 -3.45 2.56 12.72
CA ALA A 189 -4.13 3.60 11.94
C ALA A 189 -3.17 4.43 11.07
N ILE A 190 -1.95 4.69 11.54
CA ILE A 190 -0.90 5.34 10.73
C ILE A 190 -0.45 4.41 9.62
N ALA A 191 -0.14 3.15 9.92
CA ALA A 191 0.29 2.17 8.93
C ALA A 191 -0.77 1.99 7.84
N SER A 192 -2.04 1.85 8.20
CA SER A 192 -3.18 1.81 7.28
C SER A 192 -3.24 3.06 6.40
N TYR A 193 -3.22 4.25 7.00
CA TYR A 193 -3.22 5.51 6.24
C TYR A 193 -2.05 5.60 5.24
N LEU A 194 -0.86 5.14 5.64
CA LEU A 194 0.34 5.20 4.81
C LEU A 194 0.35 4.11 3.72
N SER A 195 -0.26 2.95 3.95
CA SER A 195 -0.43 1.90 2.94
C SER A 195 -1.38 2.34 1.83
N ASP A 196 -2.45 3.08 2.18
CA ASP A 196 -3.37 3.68 1.20
C ASP A 196 -2.76 4.90 0.49
N LEU A 197 -1.65 5.42 1.05
CA LEU A 197 -0.99 6.57 0.46
C LEU A 197 -0.13 6.14 -0.73
N VAL A 198 -0.45 6.71 -1.86
CA VAL A 198 0.31 6.51 -3.09
C VAL A 198 1.62 7.29 -3.02
N PHE A 199 2.75 6.59 -2.77
CA PHE A 199 4.08 7.21 -2.56
C PHE A 199 4.68 7.87 -3.80
N HIS A 200 4.08 7.71 -4.98
CA HIS A 200 4.44 8.54 -6.14
C HIS A 200 3.82 9.96 -6.10
N ASN A 201 2.94 10.28 -5.14
CA ASN A 201 2.54 11.66 -4.88
C ASN A 201 3.63 12.38 -4.07
N LEU A 202 4.75 12.68 -4.74
CA LEU A 202 5.94 13.27 -4.12
C LEU A 202 5.67 14.58 -3.39
N SER A 203 4.67 15.36 -3.81
CA SER A 203 4.29 16.60 -3.13
C SER A 203 3.76 16.32 -1.72
N LYS A 204 2.89 15.32 -1.57
CA LYS A 204 2.35 14.92 -0.26
C LYS A 204 3.42 14.20 0.57
N VAL A 205 4.16 13.27 -0.04
CA VAL A 205 5.25 12.53 0.61
C VAL A 205 6.35 13.48 1.08
N GLY A 206 6.78 14.44 0.26
CA GLY A 206 7.80 15.42 0.62
C GLY A 206 7.38 16.30 1.81
N LEU A 207 6.12 16.73 1.86
CA LEU A 207 5.59 17.45 3.02
C LEU A 207 5.61 16.60 4.29
N MET A 208 5.28 15.32 4.20
CA MET A 208 5.32 14.41 5.35
C MET A 208 6.75 14.16 5.84
N PHE A 209 7.68 13.84 4.94
CA PHE A 209 9.10 13.68 5.30
C PHE A 209 9.65 14.94 5.97
N LYS A 210 9.35 16.12 5.42
CA LYS A 210 9.80 17.40 5.99
C LYS A 210 9.17 17.69 7.34
N SER A 211 7.85 17.56 7.46
CA SER A 211 7.12 17.94 8.68
C SER A 211 7.28 16.93 9.82
N VAL A 212 7.38 15.63 9.52
CA VAL A 212 7.47 14.58 10.55
C VAL A 212 8.90 14.22 10.86
N LEU A 213 9.72 13.93 9.84
CA LEU A 213 11.09 13.47 10.01
C LEU A 213 12.13 14.60 9.95
N GLY A 214 11.76 15.80 9.49
CA GLY A 214 12.70 16.90 9.30
C GLY A 214 13.62 16.71 8.07
N TYR A 215 13.25 15.83 7.14
CA TYR A 215 14.00 15.58 5.91
C TYR A 215 13.35 16.29 4.73
N GLU A 216 14.14 17.06 3.99
CA GLU A 216 13.71 17.77 2.80
C GLU A 216 14.31 17.15 1.54
N PHE A 217 13.46 16.76 0.59
CA PHE A 217 13.92 16.29 -0.71
C PHE A 217 14.43 17.46 -1.55
N LEU A 218 15.71 17.43 -1.89
CA LEU A 218 16.35 18.44 -2.70
C LEU A 218 16.65 17.90 -4.11
N ASN A 219 16.43 18.72 -5.14
CA ASN A 219 16.76 18.40 -6.54
C ASN A 219 16.11 17.11 -7.05
N VAL A 220 14.82 16.92 -6.76
CA VAL A 220 14.08 15.69 -7.11
C VAL A 220 13.17 15.85 -8.35
N GLU A 221 13.38 16.87 -9.18
CA GLU A 221 12.64 17.11 -10.42
C GLU A 221 12.75 15.93 -11.39
N TRP A 222 13.88 15.21 -11.36
CA TRP A 222 14.08 13.99 -12.13
C TRP A 222 13.11 12.88 -11.71
N LEU A 223 12.81 12.77 -10.41
CA LEU A 223 11.92 11.73 -9.89
C LEU A 223 10.47 11.98 -10.32
N TYR A 224 10.01 13.25 -10.37
CA TYR A 224 8.71 13.57 -10.95
C TYR A 224 8.61 13.10 -12.41
N ARG A 225 9.66 13.37 -13.22
CA ARG A 225 9.71 12.90 -14.62
C ARG A 225 9.77 11.38 -14.71
N ALA A 226 10.53 10.72 -13.84
CA ALA A 226 10.60 9.27 -13.81
C ALA A 226 9.24 8.63 -13.49
N ILE A 227 8.47 9.20 -12.56
CA ILE A 227 7.11 8.76 -12.21
C ILE A 227 6.15 8.93 -13.39
N GLU A 228 6.23 10.05 -14.13
CA GLU A 228 5.42 10.24 -15.34
C GLU A 228 5.73 9.18 -16.40
N VAL A 229 7.01 8.90 -16.65
CA VAL A 229 7.43 7.83 -17.58
C VAL A 229 6.99 6.46 -17.08
N ARG A 230 7.13 6.19 -15.76
CA ARG A 230 6.67 4.93 -15.14
C ARG A 230 5.17 4.71 -15.36
N HIS A 231 4.35 5.76 -15.30
CA HIS A 231 2.93 5.64 -15.59
C HIS A 231 2.67 5.09 -17.01
N ASP A 232 3.40 5.58 -18.00
CA ASP A 232 3.29 5.08 -19.38
C ASP A 232 3.92 3.68 -19.55
N CYS A 233 5.00 3.38 -18.82
CA CYS A 233 5.61 2.04 -18.79
C CYS A 233 4.63 0.98 -18.26
N VAL A 234 3.99 1.24 -17.12
CA VAL A 234 3.13 0.26 -16.44
C VAL A 234 1.75 0.16 -17.08
N HIS A 235 1.11 1.29 -17.39
CA HIS A 235 -0.28 1.30 -17.83
C HIS A 235 -0.46 1.30 -19.36
N ARG A 236 0.63 1.52 -20.13
CA ARG A 236 0.60 1.61 -21.58
C ARG A 236 1.73 0.85 -22.26
N ALA A 237 2.37 -0.09 -21.54
CA ALA A 237 3.47 -0.92 -22.06
C ALA A 237 4.58 -0.09 -22.73
N GLY A 238 4.91 1.10 -22.19
CA GLY A 238 5.93 1.99 -22.71
C GLY A 238 5.48 2.90 -23.84
N PHE A 239 4.18 3.13 -24.01
CA PHE A 239 3.66 4.08 -25.00
C PHE A 239 2.97 5.26 -24.32
N THR A 240 3.22 6.46 -24.83
CA THR A 240 2.53 7.68 -24.38
C THR A 240 1.05 7.66 -24.78
N LYS A 241 0.25 8.59 -24.23
CA LYS A 241 -1.15 8.80 -24.65
C LYS A 241 -1.32 9.06 -26.16
N LYS A 242 -0.25 9.49 -26.84
CA LYS A 242 -0.23 9.75 -28.30
C LYS A 242 0.25 8.56 -29.11
N GLY A 243 0.47 7.39 -28.49
CA GLY A 243 0.95 6.18 -29.16
C GLY A 243 2.44 6.20 -29.54
N GLN A 244 3.22 7.13 -29.00
CA GLN A 244 4.67 7.19 -29.22
C GLN A 244 5.39 6.37 -28.14
N LYS A 245 6.48 5.69 -28.47
CA LYS A 245 7.34 5.03 -27.50
C LYS A 245 7.91 6.04 -26.49
N VAL A 246 7.93 5.69 -25.22
CA VAL A 246 8.68 6.46 -24.21
C VAL A 246 10.18 6.40 -24.50
N SER A 247 10.90 7.44 -24.13
CA SER A 247 12.35 7.51 -24.37
C SER A 247 13.10 6.81 -23.24
N VAL A 248 13.05 5.47 -23.23
CA VAL A 248 13.81 4.63 -22.29
C VAL A 248 14.81 3.77 -23.08
N ASN A 249 16.05 3.74 -22.60
CA ASN A 249 17.16 2.96 -23.14
C ASN A 249 18.16 2.64 -22.03
N ARG A 250 19.19 1.84 -22.32
CA ARG A 250 20.23 1.43 -21.36
C ARG A 250 20.81 2.63 -20.59
N ILE A 251 21.16 3.72 -21.29
CA ILE A 251 21.77 4.90 -20.68
C ILE A 251 20.79 5.56 -19.69
N SER A 252 19.53 5.80 -20.13
CA SER A 252 18.53 6.43 -19.27
C SER A 252 18.14 5.58 -18.04
N ILE A 253 18.21 4.24 -18.14
CA ILE A 253 18.01 3.35 -16.99
C ILE A 253 19.19 3.42 -16.02
N ASP A 254 20.44 3.44 -16.52
CA ASP A 254 21.62 3.53 -15.66
C ASP A 254 21.71 4.89 -14.98
N ASP A 255 21.36 5.97 -15.66
CA ASP A 255 21.24 7.32 -15.09
C ASP A 255 20.16 7.35 -13.99
N LEU A 256 18.97 6.78 -14.26
CA LEU A 256 17.91 6.67 -13.26
C LEU A 256 18.35 5.85 -12.06
N ARG A 257 19.01 4.70 -12.29
CA ARG A 257 19.57 3.84 -11.25
C ARG A 257 20.52 4.63 -10.33
N SER A 258 21.41 5.42 -10.91
CA SER A 258 22.36 6.23 -10.15
C SER A 258 21.65 7.29 -9.30
N GLN A 259 20.66 7.98 -9.87
CA GLN A 259 19.87 8.99 -9.16
C GLN A 259 19.05 8.41 -8.00
N VAL A 260 18.43 7.23 -8.19
CA VAL A 260 17.66 6.58 -7.12
C VAL A 260 18.56 6.10 -5.99
N VAL A 261 19.77 5.62 -6.29
CA VAL A 261 20.77 5.23 -5.28
C VAL A 261 21.17 6.45 -4.44
N GLU A 262 21.54 7.55 -5.07
CA GLU A 262 21.93 8.79 -4.37
C GLU A 262 20.81 9.29 -3.44
N LEU A 263 19.58 9.31 -3.93
CA LEU A 263 18.42 9.71 -3.12
C LEU A 263 18.23 8.79 -1.91
N VAL A 264 18.21 7.48 -2.14
CA VAL A 264 17.99 6.49 -1.07
C VAL A 264 19.11 6.52 -0.04
N GLU A 265 20.36 6.64 -0.45
CA GLU A 265 21.50 6.79 0.47
C GLU A 265 21.39 8.05 1.34
N SER A 266 20.92 9.16 0.76
CA SER A 266 20.67 10.40 1.50
C SER A 266 19.55 10.22 2.53
N VAL A 267 18.44 9.58 2.15
CA VAL A 267 17.33 9.29 3.07
C VAL A 267 17.77 8.32 4.17
N GLU A 268 18.52 7.26 3.84
CA GLU A 268 19.00 6.27 4.80
C GLU A 268 19.97 6.87 5.83
N ALA A 269 20.86 7.75 5.38
CA ALA A 269 21.74 8.49 6.29
C ALA A 269 20.93 9.31 7.30
N HIS A 270 19.87 9.99 6.87
CA HIS A 270 18.97 10.73 7.74
C HIS A 270 18.17 9.81 8.66
N ALA A 271 17.60 8.74 8.11
CA ALA A 271 16.83 7.73 8.85
C ALA A 271 17.65 7.11 9.98
N LYS A 272 18.94 6.88 9.75
CA LYS A 272 19.86 6.41 10.78
C LYS A 272 20.02 7.41 11.93
N LEU A 273 20.12 8.70 11.64
CA LEU A 273 20.18 9.73 12.69
C LEU A 273 18.88 9.81 13.50
N VAL A 274 17.73 9.62 12.84
CA VAL A 274 16.43 9.55 13.51
C VAL A 274 16.35 8.33 14.44
N ARG A 275 16.75 7.15 13.98
CA ARG A 275 16.79 5.90 14.79
C ARG A 275 17.71 6.03 16.01
N GLU A 276 18.82 6.74 15.87
CA GLU A 276 19.80 6.99 16.93
C GLU A 276 19.36 8.12 17.89
N GLY A 277 18.19 8.75 17.68
CA GLY A 277 17.70 9.86 18.50
C GLY A 277 18.55 11.14 18.40
N LYS A 278 19.36 11.29 17.35
CA LYS A 278 20.24 12.44 17.11
C LYS A 278 19.54 13.62 16.44
N LEU A 279 18.34 13.38 15.88
CA LEU A 279 17.46 14.40 15.34
C LEU A 279 16.21 14.47 16.20
N ARG A 280 15.86 15.65 16.69
CA ARG A 280 14.66 15.93 17.51
C ARG A 280 13.63 16.72 16.72
#